data_b2c8ca6685b6dfd26b756c8e07ee7f59
#
_entry.id   b2c8ca6685b6dfd26b756c8e07ee7f59
#
_cell.length_a   1.000
_cell.length_b   1.000
_cell.length_c   1.000
_cell.angle_alpha   90.00
_cell.angle_beta   90.00
_cell.angle_gamma   90.00
#
_symmetry.space_group_name_H-M   'P 1'
#
loop_
_entity.id
_entity.type
_entity.pdbx_description
1 polymer ?
#
loop_
_entity_poly.entity_id
_entity_poly.type
_entity_poly.pdbx_seq_one_letter_code
_entity_poly.pdbx_strand_id
1 'polypeptide(L)'
;MCIRDRAEIGAHGVVAGPDASLHEQPANAIKRACEKEGIAVTDVDLFEINEAFAAVGIVSMKSLGVSKEIVNVNGGAIALGHPVGMSGARIVLHAALELQRRGGGIGAAALCGGGGQGDALLIRVPSA
;
A
#
# COMPACT_ATOMS: atom_id res chain seq x y z
N MET A 1 11.41 17.78 12.42
CA MET A 1 10.10 17.49 11.77
C MET A 1 9.15 18.64 12.07
N CYS A 2 8.45 19.16 11.06
CA CYS A 2 7.49 20.25 11.29
C CYS A 2 6.26 19.73 12.06
N ILE A 3 5.65 20.57 12.88
CA ILE A 3 4.44 20.23 13.68
C ILE A 3 3.27 19.72 12.81
N ARG A 4 3.30 19.99 11.50
CA ARG A 4 2.24 19.62 10.54
C ARG A 4 2.54 18.37 9.73
N ASP A 5 3.75 17.79 9.84
CA ASP A 5 4.08 16.58 9.11
C ASP A 5 3.23 15.41 9.63
N ARG A 6 2.69 14.62 8.70
CA ARG A 6 1.84 13.48 9.01
C ARG A 6 2.59 12.17 8.92
N ALA A 7 3.50 12.08 7.96
CA ALA A 7 4.31 10.91 7.69
C ALA A 7 5.57 11.32 6.93
N GLU A 8 6.59 10.50 7.01
CA GLU A 8 7.76 10.52 6.16
C GLU A 8 7.49 9.62 4.94
N ILE A 9 7.87 10.08 3.76
CA ILE A 9 7.80 9.28 2.53
C ILE A 9 9.04 8.41 2.44
N GLY A 10 8.85 7.11 2.39
CA GLY A 10 9.89 6.11 2.20
C GLY A 10 10.06 5.71 0.73
N ALA A 11 10.58 4.51 0.50
CA ALA A 11 10.89 4.03 -0.83
C ALA A 11 9.64 3.81 -1.69
N HIS A 12 9.81 4.07 -2.98
CA HIS A 12 8.81 3.84 -4.03
C HIS A 12 9.17 2.61 -4.85
N GLY A 13 8.22 1.70 -5.04
CA GLY A 13 8.32 0.50 -5.85
C GLY A 13 7.44 0.58 -7.08
N VAL A 14 8.03 0.38 -8.25
CA VAL A 14 7.31 0.30 -9.54
C VAL A 14 7.67 -1.01 -10.21
N VAL A 15 6.69 -1.68 -10.76
CA VAL A 15 6.84 -2.92 -11.53
C VAL A 15 5.95 -2.90 -12.76
N ALA A 16 6.32 -3.68 -13.77
CA ALA A 16 5.51 -3.89 -14.97
C ALA A 16 5.81 -5.25 -15.59
N GLY A 17 4.80 -5.86 -16.22
CA GLY A 17 4.95 -7.13 -16.92
C GLY A 17 5.01 -8.35 -15.99
N PRO A 18 5.28 -9.55 -16.55
CA PRO A 18 5.67 -9.79 -17.95
C PRO A 18 4.51 -9.74 -18.97
N ASP A 19 3.28 -9.70 -18.49
CA ASP A 19 2.08 -9.63 -19.30
C ASP A 19 1.10 -8.58 -18.74
N ALA A 20 -0.15 -8.56 -19.24
CA ALA A 20 -1.15 -7.59 -18.79
C ALA A 20 -1.85 -7.97 -17.47
N SER A 21 -1.46 -9.05 -16.81
CA SER A 21 -2.02 -9.47 -15.50
C SER A 21 -1.67 -8.44 -14.43
N LEU A 22 -2.68 -8.01 -13.67
CA LEU A 22 -2.52 -6.93 -12.71
C LEU A 22 -2.80 -7.32 -11.24
N HIS A 23 -3.34 -8.53 -11.01
CA HIS A 23 -3.83 -8.93 -9.69
C HIS A 23 -2.74 -9.01 -8.61
N GLU A 24 -1.51 -9.40 -8.99
CA GLU A 24 -0.37 -9.53 -8.09
C GLU A 24 0.55 -8.29 -8.08
N GLN A 25 0.34 -7.38 -9.00
CA GLN A 25 1.25 -6.26 -9.18
C GLN A 25 1.37 -5.31 -7.97
N PRO A 26 0.32 -5.03 -7.17
CA PRO A 26 0.50 -4.29 -5.93
C PRO A 26 1.46 -4.98 -4.96
N ALA A 27 1.36 -6.32 -4.82
CA ALA A 27 2.27 -7.08 -3.98
C ALA A 27 3.71 -7.03 -4.50
N ASN A 28 3.91 -7.17 -5.80
CA ASN A 28 5.24 -7.08 -6.41
C ASN A 28 5.84 -5.68 -6.23
N ALA A 29 5.04 -4.63 -6.38
CA ALA A 29 5.47 -3.26 -6.15
C ALA A 29 5.85 -3.01 -4.68
N ILE A 30 5.08 -3.54 -3.72
CA ILE A 30 5.40 -3.47 -2.28
C ILE A 30 6.73 -4.19 -2.00
N LYS A 31 6.91 -5.42 -2.49
CA LYS A 31 8.16 -6.17 -2.34
C LYS A 31 9.35 -5.36 -2.88
N ARG A 32 9.18 -4.71 -4.03
CA ARG A 32 10.20 -3.87 -4.63
C ARG A 32 10.49 -2.61 -3.81
N ALA A 33 9.47 -1.99 -3.21
CA ALA A 33 9.65 -0.86 -2.30
C ALA A 33 10.40 -1.28 -1.03
N CYS A 34 10.00 -2.40 -0.41
CA CYS A 34 10.67 -2.95 0.77
C CYS A 34 12.14 -3.28 0.50
N GLU A 35 12.45 -3.90 -0.65
CA GLU A 35 13.81 -4.17 -1.09
C GLU A 35 14.67 -2.89 -1.16
N LYS A 36 14.14 -1.84 -1.77
CA LYS A 36 14.83 -0.54 -1.87
C LYS A 36 15.03 0.15 -0.51
N GLU A 37 14.07 -0.03 0.39
CA GLU A 37 14.12 0.53 1.75
C GLU A 37 15.05 -0.29 2.66
N GLY A 38 15.39 -1.53 2.28
CA GLY A 38 16.19 -2.45 3.09
C GLY A 38 15.42 -3.04 4.27
N ILE A 39 14.09 -3.21 4.13
CA ILE A 39 13.22 -3.82 5.14
C ILE A 39 12.54 -5.07 4.60
N ALA A 40 12.06 -5.94 5.48
CA ALA A 40 11.21 -7.07 5.11
C ALA A 40 9.73 -6.63 5.00
N VAL A 41 8.93 -7.38 4.23
CA VAL A 41 7.46 -7.17 4.17
C VAL A 41 6.83 -7.32 5.55
N THR A 42 7.40 -8.15 6.41
CA THR A 42 6.95 -8.38 7.79
C THR A 42 7.19 -7.20 8.73
N ASP A 43 8.01 -6.23 8.34
CA ASP A 43 8.25 -5.01 9.11
C ASP A 43 7.19 -3.92 8.84
N VAL A 44 6.28 -4.18 7.89
CA VAL A 44 5.18 -3.27 7.55
C VAL A 44 3.97 -3.56 8.43
N ASP A 45 3.51 -2.55 9.15
CA ASP A 45 2.42 -2.65 10.13
C ASP A 45 1.03 -2.51 9.51
N LEU A 46 0.92 -1.85 8.36
CA LEU A 46 -0.35 -1.53 7.72
C LEU A 46 -0.23 -1.51 6.20
N PHE A 47 -1.19 -2.11 5.52
CA PHE A 47 -1.27 -2.13 4.07
C PHE A 47 -2.57 -1.48 3.58
N GLU A 48 -2.45 -0.57 2.64
CA GLU A 48 -3.54 -0.03 1.84
C GLU A 48 -3.37 -0.48 0.39
N ILE A 49 -4.10 -1.51 0.00
CA ILE A 49 -4.06 -2.08 -1.35
C ILE A 49 -5.35 -1.69 -2.06
N ASN A 50 -5.24 -0.89 -3.12
CA ASN A 50 -6.41 -0.45 -3.87
C ASN A 50 -7.12 -1.62 -4.54
N GLU A 51 -8.37 -1.82 -4.19
CA GLU A 51 -9.23 -2.89 -4.68
C GLU A 51 -9.88 -2.51 -6.02
N ALA A 52 -9.08 -2.39 -7.08
CA ALA A 52 -9.62 -2.20 -8.44
C ALA A 52 -10.58 -3.35 -8.80
N PHE A 53 -10.29 -4.55 -8.29
CA PHE A 53 -11.13 -5.75 -8.25
C PHE A 53 -10.90 -6.48 -6.93
N ALA A 54 -11.87 -7.22 -6.43
CA ALA A 54 -11.73 -8.03 -5.21
C ALA A 54 -10.54 -9.01 -5.32
N ALA A 55 -10.32 -9.57 -6.50
CA ALA A 55 -9.20 -10.48 -6.78
C ALA A 55 -7.83 -9.82 -6.55
N VAL A 56 -7.67 -8.52 -6.81
CA VAL A 56 -6.42 -7.78 -6.57
C VAL A 56 -6.05 -7.81 -5.09
N GLY A 57 -7.00 -7.50 -4.20
CA GLY A 57 -6.77 -7.56 -2.76
C GLY A 57 -6.41 -8.97 -2.28
N ILE A 58 -7.20 -9.97 -2.70
CA ILE A 58 -7.01 -11.38 -2.28
C ILE A 58 -5.66 -11.94 -2.76
N VAL A 59 -5.33 -11.75 -4.03
CA VAL A 59 -4.08 -12.26 -4.60
C VAL A 59 -2.88 -11.55 -3.99
N SER A 60 -2.95 -10.22 -3.83
CA SER A 60 -1.88 -9.45 -3.22
C SER A 60 -1.62 -9.85 -1.75
N MET A 61 -2.67 -10.03 -0.94
CA MET A 61 -2.51 -10.51 0.44
C MET A 61 -1.83 -11.89 0.50
N LYS A 62 -2.27 -12.83 -0.37
CA LYS A 62 -1.66 -14.15 -0.46
C LYS A 62 -0.19 -14.10 -0.86
N SER A 63 0.14 -13.28 -1.86
CA SER A 63 1.50 -13.12 -2.37
C SER A 63 2.44 -12.48 -1.35
N LEU A 64 1.93 -11.56 -0.53
CA LEU A 64 2.69 -10.91 0.56
C LEU A 64 2.77 -11.80 1.80
N GLY A 65 1.89 -12.79 1.96
CA GLY A 65 1.79 -13.61 3.17
C GLY A 65 1.27 -12.85 4.38
N VAL A 66 0.44 -11.82 4.17
CA VAL A 66 -0.06 -10.95 5.24
C VAL A 66 -1.52 -11.25 5.62
N SER A 67 -1.85 -10.98 6.88
CA SER A 67 -3.21 -11.14 7.39
C SER A 67 -4.13 -10.01 6.91
N LYS A 68 -5.41 -10.34 6.68
CA LYS A 68 -6.45 -9.35 6.39
C LYS A 68 -6.64 -8.31 7.51
N GLU A 69 -6.19 -8.61 8.72
CA GLU A 69 -6.34 -7.72 9.89
C GLU A 69 -5.48 -6.46 9.81
N ILE A 70 -4.51 -6.44 8.88
CA ILE A 70 -3.63 -5.30 8.64
C ILE A 70 -3.74 -4.74 7.22
N VAL A 71 -4.73 -5.20 6.44
CA VAL A 71 -4.97 -4.75 5.06
C VAL A 71 -6.31 -4.06 4.96
N ASN A 72 -6.35 -2.83 4.43
CA ASN A 72 -7.58 -2.05 4.19
C ASN A 72 -8.50 -2.03 5.43
N VAL A 73 -7.94 -1.79 6.59
CA VAL A 73 -8.57 -1.99 7.91
C VAL A 73 -9.82 -1.15 8.15
N ASN A 74 -10.01 -0.07 7.42
CA ASN A 74 -11.20 0.79 7.48
C ASN A 74 -12.04 0.73 6.19
N GLY A 75 -11.87 -0.33 5.40
CA GLY A 75 -12.50 -0.51 4.10
C GLY A 75 -11.64 -0.03 2.94
N GLY A 76 -11.70 -0.74 1.83
CA GLY A 76 -11.01 -0.44 0.58
C GLY A 76 -11.95 0.13 -0.50
N ALA A 77 -11.51 0.09 -1.75
CA ALA A 77 -12.24 0.67 -2.88
C ALA A 77 -13.60 0.00 -3.15
N ILE A 78 -13.80 -1.25 -2.77
CA ILE A 78 -15.09 -1.94 -2.90
C ILE A 78 -16.14 -1.27 -2.01
N ALA A 79 -15.76 -0.88 -0.79
CA ALA A 79 -16.66 -0.20 0.15
C ALA A 79 -16.77 1.30 -0.12
N LEU A 80 -15.67 1.97 -0.50
CA LEU A 80 -15.55 3.43 -0.54
C LEU A 80 -15.61 4.01 -1.96
N GLY A 81 -15.49 3.18 -2.99
CA GLY A 81 -15.36 3.60 -4.38
C GLY A 81 -13.92 3.78 -4.86
N HIS A 82 -13.76 3.83 -6.19
CA HIS A 82 -12.46 3.97 -6.85
C HIS A 82 -12.46 5.12 -7.87
N PRO A 83 -12.45 6.37 -7.44
CA PRO A 83 -12.19 7.50 -8.34
C PRO A 83 -10.71 7.45 -8.78
N VAL A 84 -10.46 7.06 -10.02
CA VAL A 84 -9.11 6.73 -10.54
C VAL A 84 -8.10 7.84 -10.25
N GLY A 85 -8.46 9.10 -10.45
CA GLY A 85 -7.56 10.24 -10.21
C GLY A 85 -7.32 10.57 -8.72
N MET A 86 -8.01 9.93 -7.78
CA MET A 86 -7.91 10.21 -6.34
C MET A 86 -7.42 9.03 -5.52
N SER A 87 -7.61 7.80 -5.99
CA SER A 87 -7.37 6.60 -5.19
C SER A 87 -5.94 6.50 -4.65
N GLY A 88 -4.92 6.89 -5.43
CA GLY A 88 -3.54 6.91 -4.95
C GLY A 88 -3.34 7.85 -3.75
N ALA A 89 -3.85 9.08 -3.84
CA ALA A 89 -3.80 10.05 -2.74
C ALA A 89 -4.59 9.56 -1.51
N ARG A 90 -5.76 8.95 -1.74
CA ARG A 90 -6.60 8.40 -0.66
C ARG A 90 -5.87 7.34 0.15
N ILE A 91 -5.31 6.31 -0.51
CA ILE A 91 -4.69 5.19 0.22
C ILE A 91 -3.46 5.64 1.01
N VAL A 92 -2.66 6.55 0.48
CA VAL A 92 -1.49 7.12 1.19
C VAL A 92 -1.93 7.94 2.40
N LEU A 93 -2.90 8.85 2.22
CA LEU A 93 -3.42 9.66 3.33
C LEU A 93 -4.08 8.78 4.40
N HIS A 94 -4.87 7.79 3.98
CA HIS A 94 -5.55 6.89 4.90
C HIS A 94 -4.54 6.08 5.74
N ALA A 95 -3.52 5.51 5.10
CA ALA A 95 -2.45 4.79 5.81
C ALA A 95 -1.75 5.69 6.82
N ALA A 96 -1.42 6.94 6.45
CA ALA A 96 -0.77 7.89 7.35
C ALA A 96 -1.63 8.22 8.57
N LEU A 97 -2.92 8.50 8.38
CA LEU A 97 -3.85 8.82 9.47
C LEU A 97 -4.11 7.62 10.39
N GLU A 98 -4.25 6.44 9.82
CA GLU A 98 -4.46 5.21 10.61
C GLU A 98 -3.22 4.85 11.43
N LEU A 99 -2.02 4.99 10.87
CA LEU A 99 -0.78 4.80 11.61
C LEU A 99 -0.62 5.82 12.74
N GLN A 100 -0.99 7.10 12.51
CA GLN A 100 -1.02 8.09 13.58
C GLN A 100 -1.97 7.68 14.71
N ARG A 101 -3.17 7.20 14.36
CA ARG A 101 -4.15 6.72 15.34
C ARG A 101 -3.63 5.52 16.15
N ARG A 102 -2.77 4.69 15.56
CA ARG A 102 -2.13 3.53 16.20
C ARG A 102 -0.86 3.87 17.01
N GLY A 103 -0.39 5.10 16.92
CA GLY A 103 0.80 5.54 17.66
C GLY A 103 2.10 5.47 16.87
N GLY A 104 2.02 5.29 15.56
CA GLY A 104 3.17 5.23 14.65
C GLY A 104 3.27 3.91 13.89
N GLY A 105 4.33 3.76 13.10
CA GLY A 105 4.62 2.53 12.36
C GLY A 105 4.96 2.76 10.89
N ILE A 106 5.08 1.66 10.15
CA ILE A 106 5.38 1.62 8.71
C ILE A 106 4.14 1.19 7.95
N GLY A 107 3.75 1.96 6.93
CA GLY A 107 2.66 1.64 6.03
C GLY A 107 3.12 1.43 4.60
N ALA A 108 2.42 0.56 3.87
CA ALA A 108 2.57 0.39 2.44
C ALA A 108 1.25 0.69 1.74
N ALA A 109 1.26 1.63 0.82
CA ALA A 109 0.13 1.96 -0.04
C ALA A 109 0.44 1.52 -1.47
N ALA A 110 -0.43 0.72 -2.08
CA ALA A 110 -0.18 0.17 -3.41
C ALA A 110 -1.43 0.06 -4.28
N LEU A 111 -1.21 0.11 -5.59
CA LEU A 111 -2.27 -0.06 -6.59
C LEU A 111 -1.72 -0.77 -7.82
N CYS A 112 -2.62 -1.39 -8.58
CA CYS A 112 -2.33 -1.90 -9.91
C CYS A 112 -2.62 -0.83 -10.97
N GLY A 113 -1.93 -0.92 -12.09
CA GLY A 113 -2.17 -0.11 -13.28
C GLY A 113 -2.51 -0.98 -14.49
N GLY A 114 -3.32 -0.44 -15.41
CA GLY A 114 -3.64 -1.12 -16.66
C GLY A 114 -2.38 -1.50 -17.43
N GLY A 115 -2.39 -2.68 -18.09
CA GLY A 115 -1.23 -3.21 -18.79
C GLY A 115 -0.23 -3.95 -17.89
N GLY A 116 -0.66 -4.47 -16.74
CA GLY A 116 0.20 -5.27 -15.86
C GLY A 116 1.19 -4.45 -15.06
N GLN A 117 0.82 -3.25 -14.69
CA GLN A 117 1.65 -2.36 -13.88
C GLN A 117 1.28 -2.43 -12.39
N GLY A 118 2.23 -2.13 -11.53
CA GLY A 118 2.03 -1.94 -10.09
C GLY A 118 2.89 -0.80 -9.57
N ASP A 119 2.34 -0.10 -8.59
CA ASP A 119 2.95 1.05 -7.97
C ASP A 119 2.75 0.97 -6.45
N ALA A 120 3.80 1.25 -5.67
CA ALA A 120 3.73 1.23 -4.21
C ALA A 120 4.60 2.31 -3.59
N LEU A 121 4.14 2.83 -2.47
CA LEU A 121 4.85 3.81 -1.65
C LEU A 121 4.89 3.31 -0.21
N LEU A 122 6.07 3.31 0.40
CA LEU A 122 6.22 3.16 1.83
C LEU A 122 6.11 4.52 2.53
N ILE A 123 5.50 4.52 3.69
CA ILE A 123 5.43 5.69 4.57
C ILE A 123 5.82 5.30 5.99
N ARG A 124 6.40 6.24 6.73
CA ARG A 124 6.72 6.08 8.16
C ARG A 124 6.01 7.15 8.96
N VAL A 125 5.33 6.73 10.00
CA VAL A 125 4.78 7.64 11.01
C VAL A 125 5.58 7.43 12.30
N PRO A 126 6.28 8.46 12.79
CA PRO A 126 7.03 8.33 14.04
C PRO A 126 6.12 7.97 15.21
N SER A 127 6.62 7.15 16.13
CA SER A 127 5.97 6.96 17.42
C SER A 127 5.93 8.28 18.20
N ALA A 128 4.81 8.53 18.86
CA ALA A 128 4.61 9.73 19.67
C ALA A 128 5.49 9.71 20.92
#